data_4577f37fd1c6ca777e7d7d2d0c87ed72
#
_entry.id   4577f37fd1c6ca777e7d7d2d0c87ed72
#
_cell.length_a   1.000
_cell.length_b   1.000
_cell.length_c   1.000
_cell.angle_alpha   90.00
_cell.angle_beta   90.00
_cell.angle_gamma   90.00
#
_symmetry.space_group_name_H-M   'P 1'
#
loop_
_entity.id
_entity.type
_entity.pdbx_description
1 polymer ?
#
loop_
_entity_poly.entity_id
_entity_poly.type
_entity_poly.pdbx_seq_one_letter_code
_entity_poly.pdbx_strand_id
1 'polypeptide(L)' 'MSPHARMRERISVVAFALLVVGAIVGIAFAAGYILGKLLL' A
#
# COMPACT_ATOMS: atom_id res chain seq x y z
N MET A 1 -17.82 -0.38 -25.38
CA MET A 1 -16.79 -0.25 -24.32
C MET A 1 -15.54 -0.99 -24.73
N SER A 2 -14.43 -0.30 -24.78
CA SER A 2 -13.19 -0.95 -25.16
C SER A 2 -12.60 -1.72 -23.97
N PRO A 3 -11.99 -2.89 -24.20
CA PRO A 3 -11.38 -3.66 -23.13
C PRO A 3 -10.28 -2.91 -22.39
N HIS A 4 -9.67 -1.93 -23.05
CA HIS A 4 -8.61 -1.11 -22.44
C HIS A 4 -9.12 -0.19 -21.33
N ALA A 5 -10.35 0.32 -21.45
CA ALA A 5 -10.96 1.16 -20.42
C ALA A 5 -11.23 0.35 -19.14
N ARG A 6 -11.67 -0.90 -19.29
CA ARG A 6 -11.90 -1.78 -18.15
C ARG A 6 -10.62 -2.17 -17.44
N MET A 7 -9.56 -2.40 -18.20
CA MET A 7 -8.25 -2.70 -17.61
C MET A 7 -7.69 -1.53 -16.82
N ARG A 8 -7.83 -0.31 -17.33
CA ARG A 8 -7.38 0.90 -16.64
C ARG A 8 -8.12 1.11 -15.32
N GLU A 9 -9.43 0.92 -15.32
CA GLU A 9 -10.23 1.03 -14.10
C GLU A 9 -9.79 0.00 -13.06
N ARG A 10 -9.56 -1.23 -13.48
CA ARG A 10 -9.09 -2.29 -12.59
C ARG A 10 -7.70 -2.02 -12.05
N ILE A 11 -6.80 -1.58 -12.91
CA ILE A 11 -5.43 -1.25 -12.52
C ILE A 11 -5.43 -0.09 -11.53
N SER A 12 -6.26 0.94 -11.73
CA SER A 12 -6.37 2.07 -10.82
C SER A 12 -6.84 1.63 -9.43
N VAL A 13 -7.85 0.78 -9.37
CA VAL A 13 -8.39 0.28 -8.09
C VAL A 13 -7.34 -0.58 -7.38
N VAL A 14 -6.71 -1.48 -8.10
CA VAL A 14 -5.67 -2.35 -7.54
C VAL A 14 -4.47 -1.52 -7.09
N ALA A 15 -4.04 -0.56 -7.90
CA ALA A 15 -2.93 0.31 -7.56
C ALA A 15 -3.23 1.14 -6.30
N PHE A 16 -4.45 1.67 -6.19
CA PHE A 16 -4.88 2.41 -5.02
C PHE A 16 -4.90 1.53 -3.78
N ALA A 17 -5.46 0.32 -3.89
CA ALA A 17 -5.51 -0.63 -2.79
C ALA A 17 -4.10 -1.02 -2.32
N LEU A 18 -3.21 -1.29 -3.26
CA LEU A 18 -1.82 -1.63 -2.95
C LEU A 18 -1.09 -0.46 -2.27
N LEU A 19 -1.36 0.76 -2.71
CA LEU A 19 -0.76 1.95 -2.13
C LEU A 19 -1.22 2.14 -0.69
N VAL A 20 -2.50 1.97 -0.42
CA VAL A 20 -3.06 2.09 0.93
C VAL A 20 -2.50 1.01 1.85
N VAL A 21 -2.54 -0.24 1.40
CA VAL A 21 -2.00 -1.37 2.18
C VAL A 21 -0.51 -1.20 2.41
N GLY A 22 0.24 -0.81 1.39
CA GLY A 22 1.67 -0.57 1.51
C GLY A 22 1.99 0.54 2.50
N ALA A 23 1.21 1.62 2.50
CA ALA A 23 1.39 2.71 3.45
C ALA A 23 1.15 2.24 4.89
N ILE A 24 0.08 1.48 5.12
CA ILE A 24 -0.24 0.96 6.46
C ILE A 24 0.86 0.02 6.93
N VAL A 25 1.27 -0.92 6.11
CA VAL A 25 2.33 -1.88 6.45
C VAL A 25 3.64 -1.14 6.68
N GLY A 26 3.97 -0.17 5.84
CA GLY A 26 5.19 0.63 5.98
C GLY A 26 5.23 1.40 7.30
N ILE A 27 4.12 2.03 7.67
CA ILE A 27 4.01 2.75 8.94
C ILE A 27 4.14 1.78 10.11
N ALA A 28 3.49 0.63 10.04
CA ALA A 28 3.57 -0.39 11.10
C ALA A 28 5.00 -0.90 11.28
N PHE A 29 5.71 -1.16 10.19
CA PHE A 29 7.11 -1.57 10.24
C PHE A 29 8.00 -0.48 10.80
N ALA A 30 7.81 0.75 10.37
CA ALA A 30 8.59 1.88 10.86
C ALA A 30 8.39 2.09 12.36
N ALA A 31 7.14 2.05 12.82
CA ALA A 31 6.79 2.17 14.21
C ALA A 31 7.42 1.05 15.04
N GLY A 32 7.32 -0.19 14.57
CA GLY A 32 7.93 -1.33 15.24
C GLY A 32 9.44 -1.23 15.32
N TYR A 33 10.08 -0.78 14.26
CA TYR A 33 11.52 -0.59 14.21
C TYR A 33 11.99 0.47 15.21
N ILE A 34 11.29 1.60 15.23
CA ILE A 34 11.65 2.71 16.14
C ILE A 34 11.46 2.28 17.58
N LEU A 35 10.33 1.64 17.91
CA LEU A 35 10.05 1.16 19.26
C LEU A 35 11.07 0.10 19.69
N GLY A 36 11.41 -0.81 18.81
CA GLY A 36 12.42 -1.82 19.11
C GLY A 36 13.78 -1.21 19.39
N LYS A 37 14.17 -0.21 18.62
CA LYS A 37 15.45 0.47 18.80
C LYS A 37 15.51 1.28 20.10
N LEU A 38 14.40 1.88 20.49
CA LEU A 38 14.33 2.65 21.73
C LEU A 38 14.31 1.78 22.96
N LEU A 39 13.77 0.58 22.86
CA LEU A 39 13.70 -0.37 23.97
C LEU A 39 15.01 -1.15 24.17
N LEU A 40 15.83 -1.20 23.14
CA LEU A 40 17.15 -1.81 23.21
C LEU A 40 18.19 -0.79 23.56
#